data_ff49459af161ec3490a1d13c0154483a
#
_entry.id   ff49459af161ec3490a1d13c0154483a
#
_cell.length_a   1.000
_cell.length_b   1.000
_cell.length_c   1.000
_cell.angle_alpha   90.00
_cell.angle_beta   90.00
_cell.angle_gamma   90.00
#
_symmetry.space_group_name_H-M   'P 1'
#
loop_
_entity.id
_entity.type
_entity.pdbx_description
1 polymer ?
#
loop_
_entity_poly.entity_id
_entity_poly.type
_entity_poly.pdbx_seq_one_letter_code
_entity_poly.pdbx_strand_id
1 'polypeptide(L)'
;MTIARTTLALAPARPTAREAGACPRVPRRERLLRTVGLYGRGAAEAIAETLWPTRCAVCDTPGEVLCAPCSLNLSHIDWWRACPRCGAPFGRVQCSECNDVLMSVAGRDEPPFDACASAVAFDDAAARIVRTWKDAGERRLAGAMATLMAPMALP
;
A
#
# COMPACT_ATOMS: atom_id res chain seq x y z
N MET A 1 -13.69 48.00 -8.35
CA MET A 1 -12.93 46.81 -8.76
C MET A 1 -11.54 46.94 -8.15
N THR A 2 -11.32 46.23 -7.04
CA THR A 2 -10.04 46.28 -6.30
C THR A 2 -9.27 45.03 -6.63
N ILE A 3 -8.15 45.15 -7.34
CA ILE A 3 -7.29 44.03 -7.74
C ILE A 3 -6.40 43.70 -6.54
N ALA A 4 -6.61 42.54 -5.90
CA ALA A 4 -5.73 42.02 -4.87
C ALA A 4 -4.41 41.58 -5.50
N ARG A 5 -3.30 42.24 -5.10
CA ARG A 5 -1.94 41.80 -5.43
C ARG A 5 -1.60 40.55 -4.63
N THR A 6 -1.57 39.42 -5.30
CA THR A 6 -1.02 38.17 -4.73
C THR A 6 0.50 38.29 -4.64
N THR A 7 1.03 38.44 -3.45
CA THR A 7 2.46 38.43 -3.19
C THR A 7 2.97 37.00 -3.31
N LEU A 8 3.72 36.70 -4.37
CA LEU A 8 4.40 35.40 -4.54
C LEU A 8 5.45 35.30 -3.42
N ALA A 9 5.22 34.41 -2.45
CA ALA A 9 6.23 34.08 -1.45
C ALA A 9 7.38 33.32 -2.12
N LEU A 10 8.58 33.91 -2.09
CA LEU A 10 9.81 33.29 -2.58
C LEU A 10 10.08 32.03 -1.75
N ALA A 11 10.26 30.88 -2.40
CA ALA A 11 10.64 29.64 -1.72
C ALA A 11 12.01 29.84 -1.01
N PRO A 12 12.21 29.26 0.19
CA PRO A 12 13.47 29.39 0.91
C PRO A 12 14.62 28.82 0.07
N ALA A 13 15.73 29.55 0.00
CA ALA A 13 16.93 29.17 -0.71
C ALA A 13 17.46 27.82 -0.20
N ARG A 14 17.85 26.93 -1.14
CA ARG A 14 18.48 25.65 -0.77
C ARG A 14 19.77 25.92 0.00
N PRO A 15 20.03 25.22 1.12
CA PRO A 15 21.27 25.36 1.88
C PRO A 15 22.47 25.03 0.98
N THR A 16 23.52 25.84 1.06
CA THR A 16 24.75 25.64 0.28
C THR A 16 25.52 24.44 0.85
N ALA A 17 26.31 23.77 0.02
CA ALA A 17 27.09 22.57 0.39
C ALA A 17 28.06 22.80 1.59
N ARG A 18 28.28 24.03 2.01
CA ARG A 18 29.10 24.41 3.15
C ARG A 18 28.37 24.34 4.50
N GLU A 19 27.02 24.37 4.49
CA GLU A 19 26.18 24.29 5.71
C GLU A 19 25.78 22.84 6.04
N ALA A 20 26.05 21.89 5.13
CA ALA A 20 25.97 20.46 5.43
C ALA A 20 27.13 20.10 6.35
N GLY A 21 26.90 20.21 7.66
CA GLY A 21 27.87 19.84 8.69
C GLY A 21 28.46 18.46 8.42
N ALA A 22 29.77 18.30 8.61
CA ALA A 22 30.47 17.04 8.38
C ALA A 22 29.72 15.91 9.09
N CYS A 23 29.37 14.86 8.33
CA CYS A 23 28.69 13.66 8.84
C CYS A 23 29.41 13.14 10.11
N PRO A 24 28.74 13.01 11.25
CA PRO A 24 29.38 12.59 12.48
C PRO A 24 30.04 11.22 12.25
N ARG A 25 31.33 11.13 12.48
CA ARG A 25 32.11 9.89 12.33
C ARG A 25 31.65 8.90 13.38
N VAL A 26 30.88 7.91 12.96
CA VAL A 26 30.43 6.81 13.81
C VAL A 26 31.66 6.08 14.34
N PRO A 27 31.83 5.91 15.66
CA PRO A 27 32.99 5.27 16.25
C PRO A 27 33.12 3.82 15.76
N ARG A 28 34.37 3.35 15.58
CA ARG A 28 34.70 2.05 15.02
C ARG A 28 33.96 0.88 15.71
N ARG A 29 33.75 0.99 17.00
CA ARG A 29 33.03 0.01 17.82
C ARG A 29 31.55 -0.10 17.44
N GLU A 30 30.88 1.02 17.22
CA GLU A 30 29.48 1.04 16.77
C GLU A 30 29.31 0.51 15.34
N ARG A 31 30.28 0.77 14.45
CA ARG A 31 30.29 0.16 13.12
C ARG A 31 30.37 -1.37 13.22
N LEU A 32 31.27 -1.89 14.07
CA LEU A 32 31.44 -3.34 14.25
C LEU A 32 30.15 -3.97 14.80
N LEU A 33 29.52 -3.36 15.81
CA LEU A 33 28.27 -3.84 16.39
C LEU A 33 27.11 -3.81 15.38
N ARG A 34 27.03 -2.78 14.56
CA ARG A 34 26.02 -2.71 13.48
C ARG A 34 26.28 -3.78 12.41
N THR A 35 27.53 -4.00 12.05
CA THR A 35 27.92 -5.02 11.05
C THR A 35 27.62 -6.43 11.56
N VAL A 36 28.00 -6.75 12.80
CA VAL A 36 27.70 -8.04 13.43
C VAL A 36 26.18 -8.24 13.58
N GLY A 37 25.44 -7.19 13.94
CA GLY A 37 23.98 -7.22 14.03
C GLY A 37 23.30 -7.47 12.68
N LEU A 38 23.82 -6.91 11.60
CA LEU A 38 23.32 -7.11 10.22
C LEU A 38 23.59 -8.55 9.74
N TYR A 39 24.80 -9.06 9.93
CA TYR A 39 25.15 -10.45 9.56
C TYR A 39 24.40 -11.47 10.42
N GLY A 40 24.23 -11.21 11.73
CA GLY A 40 23.46 -12.08 12.62
C GLY A 40 21.98 -12.16 12.24
N ARG A 41 21.37 -11.04 11.85
CA ARG A 41 20.00 -11.00 11.35
C ARG A 41 19.85 -11.73 10.02
N GLY A 42 20.75 -11.48 9.07
CA GLY A 42 20.73 -12.17 7.77
C GLY A 42 20.91 -13.69 7.90
N ALA A 43 21.77 -14.16 8.81
CA ALA A 43 21.92 -15.58 9.07
C ALA A 43 20.66 -16.18 9.72
N ALA A 44 20.05 -15.50 10.68
CA ALA A 44 18.81 -15.94 11.31
C ALA A 44 17.65 -15.98 10.32
N GLU A 45 17.53 -14.98 9.44
CA GLU A 45 16.54 -14.96 8.36
C GLU A 45 16.77 -16.10 7.37
N ALA A 46 18.01 -16.36 6.96
CA ALA A 46 18.33 -17.46 6.05
C ALA A 46 17.96 -18.83 6.65
N ILE A 47 18.22 -19.03 7.95
CA ILE A 47 17.86 -20.26 8.66
C ILE A 47 16.33 -20.35 8.76
N ALA A 48 15.65 -19.26 9.10
CA ALA A 48 14.20 -19.23 9.19
C ALA A 48 13.53 -19.52 7.83
N GLU A 49 14.03 -18.95 6.74
CA GLU A 49 13.55 -19.23 5.38
C GLU A 49 13.84 -20.67 4.93
N THR A 50 14.88 -21.31 5.47
CA THR A 50 15.17 -22.74 5.17
C THR A 50 14.22 -23.66 5.92
N LEU A 51 13.88 -23.35 7.17
CA LEU A 51 12.99 -24.16 8.02
C LEU A 51 11.51 -23.87 7.75
N TRP A 52 11.19 -22.62 7.40
CA TRP A 52 9.83 -22.15 7.15
C TRP A 52 9.84 -21.17 5.96
N PRO A 53 9.88 -21.68 4.74
CA PRO A 53 9.99 -20.86 3.55
C PRO A 53 8.75 -19.95 3.39
N THR A 54 9.01 -18.69 3.05
CA THR A 54 7.96 -17.75 2.63
C THR A 54 7.20 -18.34 1.45
N ARG A 55 5.87 -18.32 1.51
CA ARG A 55 5.00 -18.85 0.46
C ARG A 55 4.01 -17.82 -0.03
N CYS A 56 3.67 -17.91 -1.30
CA CYS A 56 2.68 -17.04 -1.92
C CYS A 56 1.28 -17.31 -1.32
N ALA A 57 0.63 -16.26 -0.82
CA ALA A 57 -0.70 -16.34 -0.21
C ALA A 57 -1.80 -16.89 -1.14
N VAL A 58 -1.59 -16.88 -2.45
CA VAL A 58 -2.57 -17.34 -3.45
C VAL A 58 -2.26 -18.75 -3.95
N CYS A 59 -1.02 -19.01 -4.43
CA CYS A 59 -0.66 -20.27 -5.08
C CYS A 59 0.28 -21.16 -4.26
N ASP A 60 0.69 -20.73 -3.06
CA ASP A 60 1.58 -21.45 -2.15
C ASP A 60 3.01 -21.73 -2.69
N THR A 61 3.39 -21.10 -3.81
CA THR A 61 4.75 -21.21 -4.36
C THR A 61 5.74 -20.55 -3.39
N PRO A 62 6.88 -21.22 -3.07
CA PRO A 62 7.87 -20.64 -2.18
C PRO A 62 8.63 -19.48 -2.83
N GLY A 63 9.13 -18.55 -2.00
CA GLY A 63 10.01 -17.45 -2.38
C GLY A 63 9.45 -16.06 -2.11
N GLU A 64 8.17 -15.83 -2.35
CA GLU A 64 7.55 -14.51 -2.18
C GLU A 64 6.20 -14.62 -1.46
N VAL A 65 5.83 -13.61 -0.68
CA VAL A 65 4.51 -13.56 0.00
C VAL A 65 3.35 -13.36 -0.98
N LEU A 66 3.62 -12.75 -2.14
CA LEU A 66 2.73 -12.62 -3.28
C LEU A 66 3.57 -12.62 -4.55
N CYS A 67 3.57 -13.71 -5.29
CA CYS A 67 4.38 -13.84 -6.50
C CYS A 67 3.83 -12.98 -7.65
N ALA A 68 4.70 -12.56 -8.57
CA ALA A 68 4.34 -11.71 -9.68
C ALA A 68 3.20 -12.27 -10.56
N PRO A 69 3.15 -13.57 -10.92
CA PRO A 69 2.02 -14.12 -11.65
C PRO A 69 0.69 -13.97 -10.92
N CYS A 70 0.66 -14.23 -9.61
CA CYS A 70 -0.57 -14.09 -8.82
C CYS A 70 -0.99 -12.62 -8.68
N SER A 71 -0.04 -11.71 -8.49
CA SER A 71 -0.30 -10.27 -8.43
C SER A 71 -0.91 -9.75 -9.73
N LEU A 72 -0.37 -10.16 -10.88
CA LEU A 72 -0.88 -9.76 -12.20
C LEU A 72 -2.24 -10.35 -12.55
N ASN A 73 -2.55 -11.54 -12.02
CA ASN A 73 -3.83 -12.23 -12.26
C ASN A 73 -4.95 -11.83 -11.27
N LEU A 74 -4.70 -10.89 -10.35
CA LEU A 74 -5.77 -10.35 -9.52
C LEU A 74 -6.78 -9.60 -10.40
N SER A 75 -8.03 -9.60 -9.98
CA SER A 75 -9.11 -8.85 -10.64
C SER A 75 -8.97 -7.35 -10.36
N HIS A 76 -8.01 -6.72 -11.04
CA HIS A 76 -7.74 -5.28 -10.90
C HIS A 76 -8.95 -4.44 -11.31
N ILE A 77 -9.22 -3.40 -10.56
CA ILE A 77 -10.31 -2.46 -10.84
C ILE A 77 -9.76 -1.26 -11.57
N ASP A 78 -10.28 -1.01 -12.76
CA ASP A 78 -9.98 0.18 -13.54
C ASP A 78 -10.63 1.41 -12.87
N TRP A 79 -9.84 2.31 -12.31
CA TRP A 79 -10.31 3.50 -11.58
C TRP A 79 -11.29 4.36 -12.40
N TRP A 80 -11.11 4.47 -13.72
CA TRP A 80 -11.99 5.24 -14.61
C TRP A 80 -13.35 4.56 -14.86
N ARG A 81 -13.50 3.29 -14.52
CA ARG A 81 -14.75 2.52 -14.61
C ARG A 81 -15.40 2.33 -13.24
N ALA A 82 -14.62 2.52 -12.20
CA ALA A 82 -15.05 2.35 -10.82
C ALA A 82 -16.06 3.44 -10.41
N CYS A 83 -16.89 3.11 -9.44
CA CYS A 83 -17.78 4.07 -8.80
C CYS A 83 -16.96 5.13 -8.04
N PRO A 84 -17.13 6.43 -8.28
CA PRO A 84 -16.39 7.47 -7.59
C PRO A 84 -16.74 7.58 -6.09
N ARG A 85 -17.88 7.03 -5.66
CA ARG A 85 -18.32 7.04 -4.25
C ARG A 85 -17.79 5.85 -3.47
N CYS A 86 -18.06 4.61 -3.92
CA CYS A 86 -17.76 3.39 -3.16
C CYS A 86 -16.63 2.53 -3.75
N GLY A 87 -16.05 2.89 -4.89
CA GLY A 87 -14.98 2.13 -5.53
C GLY A 87 -15.41 0.81 -6.20
N ALA A 88 -16.71 0.53 -6.29
CA ALA A 88 -17.20 -0.71 -6.92
C ALA A 88 -16.80 -0.77 -8.41
N PRO A 89 -16.43 -1.95 -8.94
CA PRO A 89 -16.10 -2.11 -10.34
C PRO A 89 -17.30 -1.78 -11.24
N PHE A 90 -17.04 -1.13 -12.37
CA PHE A 90 -18.08 -0.75 -13.37
C PHE A 90 -19.17 0.22 -12.89
N GLY A 91 -19.07 0.78 -11.68
CA GLY A 91 -20.06 1.63 -11.06
C GLY A 91 -20.03 3.11 -11.47
N ARG A 92 -19.25 3.50 -12.49
CA ARG A 92 -19.05 4.91 -12.84
C ARG A 92 -20.33 5.59 -13.36
N VAL A 93 -21.11 4.89 -14.18
CA VAL A 93 -22.35 5.42 -14.74
C VAL A 93 -23.53 5.11 -13.82
N GLN A 94 -23.63 3.87 -13.39
CA GLN A 94 -24.66 3.41 -12.47
C GLN A 94 -24.05 2.37 -11.53
N CYS A 95 -24.06 2.64 -10.24
CA CYS A 95 -23.50 1.75 -9.24
C CYS A 95 -24.56 0.78 -8.71
N SER A 96 -24.24 -0.51 -8.70
CA SER A 96 -25.09 -1.54 -8.09
C SER A 96 -24.96 -1.59 -6.57
N GLU A 97 -23.88 -1.02 -6.00
CA GLU A 97 -23.53 -1.21 -4.58
C GLU A 97 -23.96 -0.02 -3.69
N CYS A 98 -23.89 1.21 -4.19
CA CYS A 98 -24.19 2.41 -3.41
C CYS A 98 -25.27 3.31 -4.06
N ASN A 99 -26.19 2.69 -4.79
CA ASN A 99 -27.33 3.44 -5.35
C ASN A 99 -28.34 3.81 -4.24
N ASP A 100 -29.18 4.78 -4.52
CA ASP A 100 -30.11 5.34 -3.54
C ASP A 100 -31.11 4.30 -3.00
N VAL A 101 -31.47 3.28 -3.81
CA VAL A 101 -32.36 2.20 -3.37
C VAL A 101 -31.68 1.34 -2.30
N LEU A 102 -30.42 0.92 -2.51
CA LEU A 102 -29.69 0.13 -1.54
C LEU A 102 -29.36 0.94 -0.28
N MET A 103 -29.06 2.22 -0.44
CA MET A 103 -28.81 3.09 0.70
C MET A 103 -30.08 3.26 1.56
N SER A 104 -31.25 3.46 0.92
CA SER A 104 -32.53 3.56 1.65
C SER A 104 -32.92 2.26 2.36
N VAL A 105 -32.69 1.10 1.73
CA VAL A 105 -32.89 -0.22 2.38
C VAL A 105 -31.97 -0.40 3.59
N ALA A 106 -30.74 0.15 3.52
CA ALA A 106 -29.81 0.15 4.65
C ALA A 106 -30.14 1.22 5.71
N GLY A 107 -31.21 1.99 5.53
CA GLY A 107 -31.63 3.07 6.44
C GLY A 107 -30.68 4.27 6.43
N ARG A 108 -30.04 4.54 5.30
CA ARG A 108 -29.07 5.63 5.11
C ARG A 108 -29.38 6.42 3.85
N ASP A 109 -29.17 7.73 3.90
CA ASP A 109 -29.29 8.60 2.74
C ASP A 109 -27.97 8.66 1.94
N GLU A 110 -26.82 8.46 2.64
CA GLU A 110 -25.48 8.52 2.08
C GLU A 110 -24.56 7.46 2.65
N PRO A 111 -23.50 7.05 1.92
CA PRO A 111 -22.45 6.20 2.48
C PRO A 111 -21.77 6.85 3.70
N PRO A 112 -21.33 6.09 4.72
CA PRO A 112 -20.69 6.62 5.92
C PRO A 112 -19.22 7.06 5.70
N PHE A 113 -18.83 7.35 4.48
CA PHE A 113 -17.48 7.78 4.08
C PHE A 113 -17.57 8.71 2.87
N ASP A 114 -16.62 9.63 2.74
CA ASP A 114 -16.61 10.64 1.66
C ASP A 114 -16.30 10.02 0.31
N ALA A 115 -15.31 9.14 0.24
CA ALA A 115 -14.93 8.41 -0.96
C ALA A 115 -14.23 7.09 -0.61
N CYS A 116 -14.26 6.15 -1.56
CA CYS A 116 -13.52 4.89 -1.47
C CYS A 116 -12.92 4.57 -2.83
N ALA A 117 -11.65 4.15 -2.85
CA ALA A 117 -10.99 3.62 -4.03
C ALA A 117 -10.61 2.16 -3.78
N SER A 118 -10.92 1.29 -4.72
CA SER A 118 -10.62 -0.14 -4.64
C SER A 118 -9.62 -0.53 -5.71
N ALA A 119 -8.55 -1.22 -5.33
CA ALA A 119 -7.50 -1.66 -6.26
C ALA A 119 -7.86 -2.97 -6.96
N VAL A 120 -8.52 -3.89 -6.26
CA VAL A 120 -8.90 -5.21 -6.76
C VAL A 120 -10.32 -5.57 -6.30
N ALA A 121 -11.02 -6.36 -7.09
CA ALA A 121 -12.29 -6.95 -6.69
C ALA A 121 -12.05 -8.01 -5.61
N PHE A 122 -13.00 -8.17 -4.71
CA PHE A 122 -12.91 -9.14 -3.62
C PHE A 122 -13.35 -10.52 -4.11
N ASP A 123 -12.44 -11.19 -4.81
CA ASP A 123 -12.58 -12.57 -5.28
C ASP A 123 -11.86 -13.57 -4.35
N ASP A 124 -11.81 -14.84 -4.73
CA ASP A 124 -11.16 -15.89 -3.94
C ASP A 124 -9.67 -15.63 -3.71
N ALA A 125 -8.97 -15.04 -4.68
CA ALA A 125 -7.55 -14.71 -4.55
C ALA A 125 -7.35 -13.56 -3.56
N ALA A 126 -8.12 -12.50 -3.69
CA ALA A 126 -8.10 -11.37 -2.75
C ALA A 126 -8.50 -11.81 -1.34
N ALA A 127 -9.51 -12.68 -1.22
CA ALA A 127 -9.94 -13.23 0.07
C ALA A 127 -8.84 -14.06 0.73
N ARG A 128 -8.07 -14.86 -0.02
CA ARG A 128 -6.90 -15.60 0.52
C ARG A 128 -5.82 -14.66 1.02
N ILE A 129 -5.47 -13.63 0.26
CA ILE A 129 -4.49 -12.62 0.65
C ILE A 129 -4.90 -11.97 1.98
N VAL A 130 -6.16 -11.51 2.07
CA VAL A 130 -6.68 -10.85 3.28
C VAL A 130 -6.67 -11.79 4.50
N ARG A 131 -7.10 -13.05 4.34
CA ARG A 131 -7.06 -14.04 5.43
C ARG A 131 -5.63 -14.35 5.86
N THR A 132 -4.71 -14.57 4.92
CA THR A 132 -3.29 -14.83 5.24
C THR A 132 -2.69 -13.65 5.99
N TRP A 133 -3.03 -12.43 5.61
CA TRP A 133 -2.55 -11.23 6.29
C TRP A 133 -3.16 -11.05 7.69
N LYS A 134 -4.50 -11.16 7.82
CA LYS A 134 -5.21 -10.86 9.06
C LYS A 134 -5.25 -12.04 10.02
N ASP A 135 -5.58 -13.22 9.53
CA ASP A 135 -5.86 -14.38 10.37
C ASP A 135 -4.59 -15.20 10.64
N ALA A 136 -3.75 -15.40 9.61
CA ALA A 136 -2.46 -16.08 9.77
C ALA A 136 -1.33 -15.13 10.22
N GLY A 137 -1.56 -13.83 10.24
CA GLY A 137 -0.61 -12.84 10.75
C GLY A 137 0.61 -12.57 9.85
N GLU A 138 0.55 -12.87 8.55
CA GLU A 138 1.65 -12.65 7.60
C GLU A 138 1.77 -11.15 7.26
N ARG A 139 2.45 -10.43 8.14
CA ARG A 139 2.58 -8.96 8.05
C ARG A 139 3.38 -8.47 6.85
N ARG A 140 4.23 -9.31 6.26
CA ARG A 140 5.00 -8.98 5.05
C ARG A 140 4.09 -8.72 3.83
N LEU A 141 2.88 -9.27 3.82
CA LEU A 141 1.86 -8.98 2.81
C LEU A 141 1.45 -7.50 2.77
N ALA A 142 1.61 -6.75 3.86
CA ALA A 142 1.26 -5.32 3.90
C ALA A 142 2.01 -4.51 2.83
N GLY A 143 3.29 -4.81 2.58
CA GLY A 143 4.07 -4.16 1.52
C GLY A 143 3.53 -4.46 0.11
N ALA A 144 3.22 -5.72 -0.17
CA ALA A 144 2.63 -6.13 -1.45
C ALA A 144 1.25 -5.48 -1.67
N MET A 145 0.41 -5.47 -0.64
CA MET A 145 -0.91 -4.82 -0.69
C MET A 145 -0.80 -3.30 -0.88
N ALA A 146 0.15 -2.64 -0.20
CA ALA A 146 0.41 -1.22 -0.39
C ALA A 146 0.82 -0.89 -1.83
N THR A 147 1.65 -1.74 -2.46
CA THR A 147 2.03 -1.59 -3.87
C THR A 147 0.82 -1.70 -4.81
N LEU A 148 -0.11 -2.62 -4.54
CA LEU A 148 -1.35 -2.76 -5.31
C LEU A 148 -2.28 -1.55 -5.15
N MET A 149 -2.31 -0.94 -3.97
CA MET A 149 -3.18 0.19 -3.65
C MET A 149 -2.60 1.55 -4.06
N ALA A 150 -1.27 1.67 -4.17
CA ALA A 150 -0.58 2.93 -4.47
C ALA A 150 -1.11 3.66 -5.72
N PRO A 151 -1.42 2.99 -6.85
CA PRO A 151 -1.98 3.66 -8.03
C PRO A 151 -3.34 4.31 -7.78
N MET A 152 -4.09 3.84 -6.79
CA MET A 152 -5.42 4.38 -6.43
C MET A 152 -5.34 5.61 -5.52
N ALA A 153 -4.20 5.83 -4.87
CA ALA A 153 -3.98 6.95 -3.95
C ALA A 153 -3.50 8.24 -4.66
N LEU A 154 -3.15 8.15 -5.93
CA LEU A 154 -2.72 9.30 -6.73
C LEU A 154 -3.92 9.88 -7.47
N PRO A 155 -4.23 11.17 -7.27
CA PRO A 155 -5.27 11.86 -8.00
C PRO A 155 -4.94 12.03 -9.48
#